data_4eba8ddd8135109ac8def64ed22c18dc
#
_entry.id   4eba8ddd8135109ac8def64ed22c18dc
#
_cell.length_a   1.000
_cell.length_b   1.000
_cell.length_c   1.000
_cell.angle_alpha   90.00
_cell.angle_beta   90.00
_cell.angle_gamma   90.00
#
_symmetry.space_group_name_H-M   'P 1'
#
loop_
_entity.id
_entity.type
_entity.pdbx_description
1 polymer ?
#
loop_
_entity_poly.entity_id
_entity_poly.type
_entity_poly.pdbx_seq_one_letter_code
_entity_poly.pdbx_strand_id
1 'polypeptide(L)'
;AGTVDAVVGAYWTHELIVMENEGHDANVMLPDDWGVPTYYELVLVASEKTVRDRPEIVKKFVKAFSKGYERALSDPQGSIDTLLKMNPDAEIDEAVDRAGVELIVPLWQAENQPFGSLVPERWTSFSDWMKSKGLIDQSVDPSSAYDTSFTGQ
;
A
#
# COMPACT_ATOMS: atom_id res chain seq x y z
N ALA A 1 -20.61 14.86 8.66
CA ALA A 1 -21.28 14.18 7.55
C ALA A 1 -22.35 15.11 6.95
N GLY A 2 -22.66 14.94 5.64
CA GLY A 2 -23.64 15.78 4.94
C GLY A 2 -23.10 17.10 4.36
N THR A 3 -21.80 17.29 4.35
CA THR A 3 -21.16 18.49 3.75
C THR A 3 -20.66 18.24 2.32
N VAL A 4 -20.48 16.96 1.94
CA VAL A 4 -20.04 16.52 0.61
C VAL A 4 -20.78 15.26 0.20
N ASP A 5 -20.92 15.04 -1.10
CA ASP A 5 -21.60 13.87 -1.68
C ASP A 5 -20.63 12.68 -1.86
N ALA A 6 -19.35 12.94 -2.02
CA ALA A 6 -18.30 11.93 -2.19
C ALA A 6 -16.95 12.41 -1.66
N VAL A 7 -16.08 11.46 -1.32
CA VAL A 7 -14.70 11.67 -0.90
C VAL A 7 -13.79 10.79 -1.75
N VAL A 8 -12.63 11.32 -2.15
CA VAL A 8 -11.59 10.57 -2.87
C VAL A 8 -10.40 10.38 -1.93
N GLY A 9 -9.79 9.20 -1.98
CA GLY A 9 -8.60 8.86 -1.18
C GLY A 9 -8.91 8.30 0.20
N ALA A 10 -10.17 7.95 0.48
CA ALA A 10 -10.52 7.19 1.67
C ALA A 10 -10.16 5.71 1.51
N TYR A 11 -9.65 5.09 2.57
CA TYR A 11 -9.37 3.66 2.58
C TYR A 11 -10.61 2.87 2.99
N TRP A 12 -11.09 2.01 2.11
CA TRP A 12 -12.21 1.12 2.42
C TRP A 12 -11.89 0.13 3.55
N THR A 13 -10.63 -0.09 3.84
CA THR A 13 -10.14 -0.91 4.95
C THR A 13 -10.00 -0.15 6.27
N HIS A 14 -10.31 1.14 6.31
CA HIS A 14 -10.26 1.97 7.52
C HIS A 14 -11.45 2.95 7.62
N GLU A 15 -11.49 3.99 6.79
CA GLU A 15 -12.54 5.03 6.90
C GLU A 15 -13.95 4.50 6.64
N LEU A 16 -14.10 3.48 5.77
CA LEU A 16 -15.39 2.84 5.58
C LEU A 16 -15.86 2.17 6.86
N ILE A 17 -14.96 1.44 7.55
CA ILE A 17 -15.28 0.77 8.81
C ILE A 17 -15.69 1.80 9.87
N VAL A 18 -14.99 2.94 9.95
CA VAL A 18 -15.35 4.04 10.87
C VAL A 18 -16.76 4.55 10.56
N MET A 19 -17.08 4.79 9.28
CA MET A 19 -18.41 5.26 8.85
C MET A 19 -19.51 4.27 9.21
N GLU A 20 -19.29 2.99 8.95
CA GLU A 20 -20.23 1.92 9.27
C GLU A 20 -20.47 1.80 10.79
N ASN A 21 -19.40 1.92 11.60
CA ASN A 21 -19.50 1.92 13.05
C ASN A 21 -20.28 3.14 13.59
N GLU A 22 -20.25 4.27 12.88
CA GLU A 22 -21.04 5.46 13.17
C GLU A 22 -22.47 5.40 12.61
N GLY A 23 -22.86 4.31 11.96
CA GLY A 23 -24.19 4.11 11.38
C GLY A 23 -24.41 4.80 10.03
N HIS A 24 -23.36 5.05 9.29
CA HIS A 24 -23.38 5.66 7.97
C HIS A 24 -23.05 4.63 6.88
N ASP A 25 -23.99 4.38 5.98
CA ASP A 25 -23.74 3.57 4.79
C ASP A 25 -22.97 4.38 3.75
N ALA A 26 -21.97 3.73 3.13
CA ALA A 26 -21.21 4.31 2.01
C ALA A 26 -21.05 3.31 0.86
N ASN A 27 -21.07 3.83 -0.37
CA ASN A 27 -20.74 3.04 -1.55
C ASN A 27 -19.28 3.22 -1.89
N VAL A 28 -18.54 2.11 -1.96
CA VAL A 28 -17.13 2.11 -2.37
C VAL A 28 -17.05 2.03 -3.90
N MET A 29 -16.23 2.89 -4.48
CA MET A 29 -15.92 2.90 -5.91
C MET A 29 -14.42 2.65 -6.05
N LEU A 30 -14.05 1.41 -6.37
CA LEU A 30 -12.64 1.06 -6.59
C LEU A 30 -12.17 1.61 -7.94
N PRO A 31 -11.02 2.29 -8.03
CA PRO A 31 -10.51 2.85 -9.30
C PRO A 31 -10.38 1.83 -10.42
N ASP A 32 -10.03 0.59 -10.10
CA ASP A 32 -9.85 -0.52 -11.05
C ASP A 32 -11.16 -0.82 -11.81
N ASP A 33 -12.32 -0.74 -11.15
CA ASP A 33 -13.62 -0.96 -11.76
C ASP A 33 -13.99 0.12 -12.78
N TRP A 34 -13.28 1.25 -12.74
CA TRP A 34 -13.52 2.42 -13.60
C TRP A 34 -12.40 2.66 -14.61
N GLY A 35 -11.58 1.64 -14.88
CA GLY A 35 -10.59 1.63 -15.94
C GLY A 35 -9.25 2.26 -15.58
N VAL A 36 -8.97 2.41 -14.29
CA VAL A 36 -7.61 2.65 -13.81
C VAL A 36 -6.89 1.32 -13.76
N PRO A 37 -5.73 1.15 -14.41
CA PRO A 37 -4.95 -0.09 -14.28
C PRO A 37 -4.52 -0.32 -12.84
N THR A 38 -4.48 -1.57 -12.40
CA THR A 38 -3.95 -1.93 -11.09
C THR A 38 -2.54 -1.38 -10.90
N TYR A 39 -2.30 -0.68 -9.79
CA TYR A 39 -1.03 -0.01 -9.49
C TYR A 39 -0.59 -0.26 -8.05
N TYR A 40 0.67 0.10 -7.76
CA TYR A 40 1.19 0.09 -6.40
C TYR A 40 0.80 1.40 -5.71
N GLU A 41 -0.07 1.33 -4.73
CA GLU A 41 -0.53 2.50 -3.98
C GLU A 41 0.52 2.95 -2.95
N LEU A 42 0.97 2.01 -2.13
CA LEU A 42 1.98 2.27 -1.11
C LEU A 42 3.31 1.62 -1.52
N VAL A 43 4.36 2.42 -1.57
CA VAL A 43 5.70 1.97 -1.95
C VAL A 43 6.75 2.51 -0.97
N LEU A 44 7.85 1.76 -0.80
CA LEU A 44 9.01 2.25 -0.09
C LEU A 44 9.82 3.17 -1.00
N VAL A 45 10.12 4.37 -0.53
CA VAL A 45 10.91 5.36 -1.26
C VAL A 45 12.23 5.60 -0.54
N ALA A 46 13.31 5.59 -1.28
CA ALA A 46 14.64 5.98 -0.80
C ALA A 46 15.26 7.03 -1.73
N SER A 47 16.07 7.95 -1.20
CA SER A 47 16.79 8.88 -2.05
C SER A 47 17.87 8.16 -2.86
N GLU A 48 18.13 8.63 -4.10
CA GLU A 48 19.22 8.11 -4.94
C GLU A 48 20.58 8.12 -4.19
N LYS A 49 20.81 9.16 -3.40
CA LYS A 49 22.02 9.25 -2.56
C LYS A 49 22.09 8.08 -1.57
N THR A 50 20.99 7.72 -0.90
CA THR A 50 20.96 6.61 0.05
C THR A 50 21.18 5.27 -0.65
N VAL A 51 20.52 5.08 -1.78
CA VAL A 51 20.67 3.86 -2.60
C VAL A 51 22.12 3.69 -3.05
N ARG A 52 22.76 4.75 -3.55
CA ARG A 52 24.14 4.71 -4.04
C ARG A 52 25.18 4.57 -2.92
N ASP A 53 25.04 5.38 -1.86
CA ASP A 53 26.09 5.51 -0.85
C ASP A 53 25.95 4.48 0.28
N ARG A 54 24.74 3.94 0.50
CA ARG A 54 24.44 3.01 1.59
C ARG A 54 23.48 1.87 1.19
N PRO A 55 23.75 1.12 0.10
CA PRO A 55 22.84 0.10 -0.41
C PRO A 55 22.55 -1.00 0.62
N GLU A 56 23.53 -1.34 1.47
CA GLU A 56 23.36 -2.37 2.52
C GLU A 56 22.35 -1.96 3.62
N ILE A 57 22.19 -0.66 3.86
CA ILE A 57 21.14 -0.18 4.78
C ILE A 57 19.77 -0.36 4.14
N VAL A 58 19.63 -0.01 2.85
CA VAL A 58 18.38 -0.21 2.10
C VAL A 58 18.00 -1.69 2.10
N LYS A 59 18.92 -2.59 1.76
CA LYS A 59 18.69 -4.05 1.79
C LYS A 59 18.21 -4.54 3.15
N LYS A 60 18.90 -4.13 4.21
CA LYS A 60 18.54 -4.54 5.58
C LYS A 60 17.15 -4.02 5.98
N PHE A 61 16.84 -2.79 5.60
CA PHE A 61 15.53 -2.20 5.87
C PHE A 61 14.42 -2.95 5.11
N VAL A 62 14.55 -3.13 3.80
CA VAL A 62 13.58 -3.85 2.97
C VAL A 62 13.37 -5.27 3.51
N LYS A 63 14.45 -5.98 3.85
CA LYS A 63 14.37 -7.32 4.43
C LYS A 63 13.64 -7.35 5.77
N ALA A 64 13.90 -6.39 6.65
CA ALA A 64 13.21 -6.30 7.94
C ALA A 64 11.73 -5.96 7.76
N PHE A 65 11.42 -5.06 6.83
CA PHE A 65 10.07 -4.65 6.48
C PHE A 65 9.27 -5.83 5.89
N SER A 66 9.84 -6.56 4.94
CA SER A 66 9.22 -7.77 4.36
C SER A 66 8.91 -8.83 5.42
N LYS A 67 9.82 -9.06 6.37
CA LYS A 67 9.55 -9.97 7.50
C LYS A 67 8.39 -9.50 8.39
N GLY A 68 8.20 -8.19 8.55
CA GLY A 68 7.05 -7.64 9.26
C GLY A 68 5.74 -8.00 8.56
N TYR A 69 5.70 -7.87 7.24
CA TYR A 69 4.53 -8.26 6.44
C TYR A 69 4.30 -9.77 6.42
N GLU A 70 5.35 -10.59 6.29
CA GLU A 70 5.25 -12.06 6.41
C GLU A 70 4.66 -12.48 7.76
N ARG A 71 5.06 -11.78 8.83
CA ARG A 71 4.48 -11.99 10.15
C ARG A 71 3.00 -11.60 10.19
N ALA A 72 2.64 -10.44 9.64
CA ALA A 72 1.26 -9.99 9.57
C ALA A 72 0.37 -10.91 8.72
N LEU A 73 0.90 -11.47 7.62
CA LEU A 73 0.22 -12.49 6.83
C LEU A 73 -0.06 -13.77 7.64
N SER A 74 0.88 -14.19 8.48
CA SER A 74 0.76 -15.42 9.28
C SER A 74 -0.10 -15.25 10.55
N ASP A 75 -0.15 -14.04 11.09
CA ASP A 75 -0.83 -13.71 12.34
C ASP A 75 -1.28 -12.24 12.32
N PRO A 76 -2.37 -11.93 11.58
CA PRO A 76 -2.85 -10.55 11.44
C PRO A 76 -3.17 -9.89 12.78
N GLN A 77 -3.92 -10.60 13.64
CA GLN A 77 -4.33 -10.07 14.94
C GLN A 77 -3.16 -9.85 15.90
N GLY A 78 -2.21 -10.79 15.96
CA GLY A 78 -0.98 -10.62 16.75
C GLY A 78 -0.08 -9.49 16.25
N SER A 79 -0.22 -9.09 14.98
CA SER A 79 0.45 -7.91 14.43
C SER A 79 -0.19 -6.62 14.94
N ILE A 80 -1.51 -6.56 15.10
CA ILE A 80 -2.19 -5.45 15.76
C ILE A 80 -1.80 -5.37 17.23
N ASP A 81 -1.72 -6.51 17.95
CA ASP A 81 -1.22 -6.53 19.33
C ASP A 81 0.20 -5.93 19.45
N THR A 82 1.04 -6.24 18.47
CA THR A 82 2.39 -5.68 18.40
C THR A 82 2.37 -4.18 18.13
N LEU A 83 1.54 -3.73 17.19
CA LEU A 83 1.36 -2.32 16.87
C LEU A 83 0.94 -1.51 18.10
N LEU A 84 -0.09 -1.95 18.80
CA LEU A 84 -0.60 -1.30 20.02
C LEU A 84 0.47 -1.26 21.12
N LYS A 85 1.14 -2.39 21.35
CA LYS A 85 2.20 -2.48 22.37
C LYS A 85 3.39 -1.55 22.08
N MET A 86 3.76 -1.40 20.82
CA MET A 86 4.91 -0.59 20.41
C MET A 86 4.59 0.90 20.32
N ASN A 87 3.32 1.26 20.28
CA ASN A 87 2.84 2.63 20.13
C ASN A 87 1.77 2.98 21.19
N PRO A 88 2.12 2.91 22.49
CA PRO A 88 1.12 3.05 23.57
C PRO A 88 0.48 4.45 23.62
N ASP A 89 1.14 5.45 23.05
CA ASP A 89 0.67 6.85 23.04
C ASP A 89 0.00 7.25 21.71
N ALA A 90 -0.13 6.30 20.75
CA ALA A 90 -0.81 6.58 19.48
C ALA A 90 -2.32 6.46 19.63
N GLU A 91 -3.04 7.38 18.99
CA GLU A 91 -4.50 7.33 18.89
C GLU A 91 -4.91 6.28 17.84
N ILE A 92 -4.86 5.00 18.23
CA ILE A 92 -5.21 3.85 17.39
C ILE A 92 -6.59 3.37 17.79
N ASP A 93 -7.51 3.29 16.83
CA ASP A 93 -8.80 2.61 17.05
C ASP A 93 -8.62 1.10 16.86
N GLU A 94 -8.43 0.40 17.97
CA GLU A 94 -8.16 -1.04 17.98
C GLU A 94 -9.24 -1.85 17.21
N ALA A 95 -10.51 -1.47 17.33
CA ALA A 95 -11.60 -2.19 16.68
C ALA A 95 -11.55 -2.01 15.15
N VAL A 96 -11.29 -0.80 14.68
CA VAL A 96 -11.14 -0.48 13.26
C VAL A 96 -9.91 -1.17 12.68
N ASP A 97 -8.77 -1.09 13.36
CA ASP A 97 -7.52 -1.68 12.85
C ASP A 97 -7.56 -3.21 12.83
N ARG A 98 -8.22 -3.84 13.81
CA ARG A 98 -8.44 -5.31 13.80
C ARG A 98 -9.36 -5.75 12.66
N ALA A 99 -10.40 -5.00 12.36
CA ALA A 99 -11.27 -5.29 11.22
C ALA A 99 -10.54 -5.00 9.90
N GLY A 100 -9.83 -3.88 9.80
CA GLY A 100 -9.09 -3.47 8.61
C GLY A 100 -7.97 -4.43 8.23
N VAL A 101 -7.22 -4.97 9.20
CA VAL A 101 -6.15 -5.94 8.91
C VAL A 101 -6.66 -7.22 8.26
N GLU A 102 -7.83 -7.71 8.64
CA GLU A 102 -8.47 -8.88 8.02
C GLU A 102 -8.85 -8.62 6.55
N LEU A 103 -9.23 -7.40 6.24
CA LEU A 103 -9.60 -7.00 4.88
C LEU A 103 -8.38 -6.79 3.98
N ILE A 104 -7.29 -6.22 4.51
CA ILE A 104 -6.13 -5.85 3.70
C ILE A 104 -5.12 -6.99 3.52
N VAL A 105 -4.98 -7.88 4.50
CA VAL A 105 -4.00 -8.99 4.44
C VAL A 105 -4.14 -9.85 3.19
N PRO A 106 -5.34 -10.26 2.74
CA PRO A 106 -5.49 -11.02 1.50
C PRO A 106 -4.95 -10.30 0.24
N LEU A 107 -4.93 -8.96 0.26
CA LEU A 107 -4.46 -8.16 -0.87
C LEU A 107 -2.93 -8.04 -0.94
N TRP A 108 -2.23 -8.36 0.14
CA TRP A 108 -0.77 -8.31 0.20
C TRP A 108 -0.10 -9.50 -0.48
N GLN A 109 -0.84 -10.58 -0.70
CA GLN A 109 -0.31 -11.74 -1.42
C GLN A 109 -0.46 -11.56 -2.92
N ALA A 110 0.65 -11.26 -3.60
CA ALA A 110 0.71 -11.43 -5.05
C ALA A 110 0.80 -12.92 -5.36
N GLU A 111 -0.05 -13.40 -6.27
CA GLU A 111 0.00 -14.80 -6.73
C GLU A 111 1.41 -15.15 -7.22
N ASN A 112 2.02 -16.16 -6.59
CA ASN A 112 3.31 -16.76 -6.96
C ASN A 112 4.54 -15.81 -6.91
N GLN A 113 4.47 -14.71 -6.14
CA GLN A 113 5.63 -13.83 -5.98
C GLN A 113 5.92 -13.54 -4.51
N PRO A 114 7.20 -13.40 -4.10
CA PRO A 114 7.55 -12.95 -2.76
C PRO A 114 6.92 -11.58 -2.47
N PHE A 115 6.56 -11.34 -1.21
CA PHE A 115 6.08 -10.03 -0.79
C PHE A 115 7.08 -8.93 -1.17
N GLY A 116 6.56 -7.80 -1.65
CA GLY A 116 7.39 -6.66 -2.07
C GLY A 116 8.02 -6.78 -3.45
N SER A 117 7.71 -7.84 -4.21
CA SER A 117 8.14 -7.93 -5.60
C SER A 117 7.53 -6.81 -6.44
N LEU A 118 8.35 -6.22 -7.30
CA LEU A 118 7.92 -5.18 -8.24
C LEU A 118 7.78 -5.80 -9.63
N VAL A 119 6.59 -5.69 -10.21
CA VAL A 119 6.25 -6.20 -11.55
C VAL A 119 6.36 -5.08 -12.57
N PRO A 120 7.33 -5.12 -13.50
CA PRO A 120 7.58 -4.04 -14.46
C PRO A 120 6.35 -3.66 -15.29
N GLU A 121 5.56 -4.66 -15.70
CA GLU A 121 4.36 -4.46 -16.51
C GLU A 121 3.31 -3.61 -15.80
N ARG A 122 3.21 -3.72 -14.47
CA ARG A 122 2.28 -2.90 -13.66
C ARG A 122 2.69 -1.43 -13.68
N TRP A 123 3.99 -1.14 -13.57
CA TRP A 123 4.54 0.22 -13.70
C TRP A 123 4.29 0.80 -15.08
N THR A 124 4.56 0.02 -16.12
CA THR A 124 4.38 0.44 -17.52
C THR A 124 2.90 0.73 -17.82
N SER A 125 2.00 -0.19 -17.50
CA SER A 125 0.56 -0.03 -17.77
C SER A 125 -0.03 1.19 -17.07
N PHE A 126 0.33 1.42 -15.81
CA PHE A 126 -0.14 2.60 -15.08
C PHE A 126 0.46 3.89 -15.62
N SER A 127 1.75 3.90 -15.96
CA SER A 127 2.41 5.04 -16.59
C SER A 127 1.77 5.40 -17.94
N ASP A 128 1.51 4.41 -18.79
CA ASP A 128 0.87 4.64 -20.10
C ASP A 128 -0.55 5.16 -19.95
N TRP A 129 -1.29 4.65 -18.97
CA TRP A 129 -2.60 5.19 -18.65
C TRP A 129 -2.51 6.65 -18.20
N MET A 130 -1.60 7.00 -17.29
CA MET A 130 -1.39 8.39 -16.84
C MET A 130 -1.00 9.31 -18.01
N LYS A 131 -0.11 8.85 -18.91
CA LYS A 131 0.26 9.58 -20.14
C LYS A 131 -0.96 9.80 -21.05
N SER A 132 -1.79 8.77 -21.23
CA SER A 132 -3.00 8.86 -22.06
C SER A 132 -4.03 9.86 -21.53
N LYS A 133 -4.02 10.11 -20.21
CA LYS A 133 -4.86 11.09 -19.54
C LYS A 133 -4.20 12.47 -19.40
N GLY A 134 -2.94 12.63 -19.86
CA GLY A 134 -2.20 13.88 -19.72
C GLY A 134 -1.81 14.21 -18.27
N LEU A 135 -1.74 13.21 -17.38
CA LEU A 135 -1.39 13.38 -15.97
C LEU A 135 0.13 13.45 -15.77
N ILE A 136 0.89 12.83 -16.66
CA ILE A 136 2.35 12.89 -16.68
C ILE A 136 2.85 13.15 -18.11
N ASP A 137 4.09 13.65 -18.22
CA ASP A 137 4.74 13.90 -19.50
C ASP A 137 5.03 12.61 -20.28
N GLN A 138 4.94 12.68 -21.63
CA GLN A 138 5.19 11.55 -22.50
C GLN A 138 6.62 11.02 -22.43
N SER A 139 7.59 11.88 -22.04
CA SER A 139 9.00 11.53 -21.89
C SER A 139 9.33 10.74 -20.62
N VAL A 140 8.40 10.61 -19.67
CA VAL A 140 8.62 9.84 -18.44
C VAL A 140 8.88 8.37 -18.78
N ASP A 141 10.04 7.87 -18.36
CA ASP A 141 10.38 6.45 -18.45
C ASP A 141 9.96 5.73 -17.14
N PRO A 142 8.97 4.84 -17.19
CA PRO A 142 8.52 4.12 -16.00
C PRO A 142 9.60 3.23 -15.39
N SER A 143 10.57 2.75 -16.16
CA SER A 143 11.66 1.91 -15.66
C SER A 143 12.61 2.65 -14.72
N SER A 144 12.63 3.98 -14.77
CA SER A 144 13.44 4.81 -13.87
C SER A 144 12.80 5.05 -12.50
N ALA A 145 11.53 4.66 -12.34
CA ALA A 145 10.75 4.94 -11.12
C ALA A 145 10.93 3.88 -10.02
N TYR A 146 11.51 2.72 -10.32
CA TYR A 146 11.64 1.62 -9.36
C TYR A 146 12.98 0.88 -9.50
N ASP A 147 13.37 0.19 -8.43
CA ASP A 147 14.60 -0.62 -8.38
C ASP A 147 14.28 -1.99 -7.75
N THR A 148 14.37 -3.05 -8.56
CA THR A 148 14.10 -4.43 -8.14
C THR A 148 15.27 -5.09 -7.43
N SER A 149 16.45 -4.47 -7.38
CA SER A 149 17.67 -5.07 -6.80
C SER A 149 17.61 -5.26 -5.28
N PHE A 150 16.63 -4.63 -4.63
CA PHE A 150 16.44 -4.68 -3.18
C PHE A 150 15.28 -5.57 -2.74
N THR A 151 14.49 -6.12 -3.68
CA THR A 151 13.29 -6.91 -3.41
C THR A 151 13.49 -8.39 -3.75
N GLY A 152 12.67 -9.27 -3.18
CA GLY A 152 12.69 -10.71 -3.56
C GLY A 152 13.89 -11.51 -3.02
N GLN A 153 14.55 -11.04 -1.93
CA GLN A 153 15.71 -11.74 -1.34
C GLN A 153 15.37 -12.41 0.00
#